data_423801885932350e4e8a0d7170499f56
#
_entry.id   423801885932350e4e8a0d7170499f56
#
_cell.length_a   1.000
_cell.length_b   1.000
_cell.length_c   1.000
_cell.angle_alpha   90.00
_cell.angle_beta   90.00
_cell.angle_gamma   90.00
#
_symmetry.space_group_name_H-M   'P 1'
#
loop_
_entity.id
_entity.type
_entity.pdbx_description
1 polymer ?
#
loop_
_entity_poly.entity_id
_entity_poly.type
_entity_poly.pdbx_seq_one_letter_code
_entity_poly.pdbx_strand_id
1 'polypeptide(L)'
;MSTQIYPLIKPELKVCVVGKSSREVIDYFKLNPASLEQADAAIFIVSALDGISTGDIEIWNTARQLYVPSLVLISELSNGETDFDDMSAIAGRMLDPVQTPFLVLHDDSGNPIALIDLETLKLSDYSTGARVERESDPEHKVLVFEFRKEFLEATEEFGESSFEEGLGFPAIPFLPSSGLGSFEIATFLNKLPGRS
;
A
#
# COMPACT_ATOMS: atom_id res chain seq x y z
N MET A 1 9.65 -24.94 -0.62
CA MET A 1 9.10 -24.12 0.46
C MET A 1 9.17 -22.67 0.04
N SER A 2 8.04 -22.02 -0.16
CA SER A 2 8.02 -20.59 -0.50
C SER A 2 8.47 -19.82 0.73
N THR A 3 9.62 -19.17 0.65
CA THR A 3 10.10 -18.31 1.74
C THR A 3 9.17 -17.12 1.82
N GLN A 4 8.48 -16.96 2.95
CA GLN A 4 7.60 -15.80 3.18
C GLN A 4 8.46 -14.54 3.21
N ILE A 5 8.20 -13.62 2.30
CA ILE A 5 8.99 -12.39 2.09
C ILE A 5 8.49 -11.18 2.88
N TYR A 6 7.44 -11.34 3.66
CA TYR A 6 6.86 -10.30 4.51
C TYR A 6 6.66 -10.81 5.94
N PRO A 7 6.61 -9.92 6.96
CA PRO A 7 6.32 -10.31 8.33
C PRO A 7 4.91 -10.89 8.46
N LEU A 8 4.76 -11.88 9.34
CA LEU A 8 3.44 -12.46 9.60
C LEU A 8 2.51 -11.37 10.15
N ILE A 9 1.35 -11.26 9.53
CA ILE A 9 0.29 -10.36 10.02
C ILE A 9 -0.37 -11.01 11.23
N LYS A 10 -0.66 -10.21 12.26
CA LYS A 10 -1.29 -10.66 13.50
C LYS A 10 -2.59 -11.43 13.19
N PRO A 11 -2.72 -12.70 13.60
CA PRO A 11 -3.91 -13.52 13.29
C PRO A 11 -5.22 -12.96 13.86
N GLU A 12 -5.14 -12.24 14.97
CA GLU A 12 -6.29 -11.60 15.62
C GLU A 12 -6.77 -10.34 14.89
N LEU A 13 -5.94 -9.75 13.99
CA LEU A 13 -6.30 -8.55 13.26
C LEU A 13 -7.38 -8.87 12.21
N LYS A 14 -8.53 -8.25 12.35
CA LYS A 14 -9.66 -8.41 11.43
C LYS A 14 -9.56 -7.39 10.30
N VAL A 15 -9.55 -7.85 9.06
CA VAL A 15 -9.34 -6.98 7.89
C VAL A 15 -10.51 -7.09 6.92
N CYS A 16 -11.11 -5.94 6.58
CA CYS A 16 -12.05 -5.84 5.48
C CYS A 16 -11.28 -5.60 4.18
N VAL A 17 -11.45 -6.43 3.16
CA VAL A 17 -10.79 -6.26 1.86
C VAL A 17 -11.84 -5.97 0.81
N VAL A 18 -11.72 -4.82 0.15
CA VAL A 18 -12.69 -4.26 -0.80
C VAL A 18 -12.04 -4.13 -2.18
N GLY A 19 -12.79 -4.43 -3.21
CA GLY A 19 -12.36 -4.30 -4.60
C GLY A 19 -12.17 -5.64 -5.30
N LYS A 20 -11.82 -5.56 -6.59
CA LYS A 20 -11.54 -6.72 -7.43
C LYS A 20 -10.33 -7.47 -6.88
N SER A 21 -10.37 -8.81 -6.96
CA SER A 21 -9.31 -9.69 -6.43
C SER A 21 -9.15 -9.68 -4.90
N SER A 22 -10.16 -9.23 -4.15
CA SER A 22 -10.12 -9.20 -2.68
C SER A 22 -9.81 -10.58 -2.08
N ARG A 23 -10.35 -11.67 -2.66
CA ARG A 23 -10.07 -13.03 -2.19
C ARG A 23 -8.61 -13.42 -2.36
N GLU A 24 -7.99 -13.06 -3.48
CA GLU A 24 -6.57 -13.34 -3.74
C GLU A 24 -5.66 -12.62 -2.74
N VAL A 25 -5.99 -11.39 -2.38
CA VAL A 25 -5.26 -10.61 -1.35
C VAL A 25 -5.44 -11.25 0.02
N ILE A 26 -6.67 -11.67 0.39
CA ILE A 26 -6.94 -12.38 1.65
C ILE A 26 -6.11 -13.66 1.72
N ASP A 27 -6.12 -14.47 0.67
CA ASP A 27 -5.42 -15.75 0.61
C ASP A 27 -3.89 -15.56 0.62
N TYR A 28 -3.37 -14.54 -0.11
CA TYR A 28 -1.95 -14.22 -0.16
C TYR A 28 -1.38 -13.88 1.22
N PHE A 29 -2.04 -12.97 1.93
CA PHE A 29 -1.59 -12.49 3.25
C PHE A 29 -2.12 -13.35 4.42
N LYS A 30 -2.96 -14.34 4.15
CA LYS A 30 -3.64 -15.17 5.17
C LYS A 30 -4.39 -14.30 6.19
N LEU A 31 -5.11 -13.30 5.68
CA LEU A 31 -5.85 -12.36 6.52
C LEU A 31 -7.03 -13.03 7.23
N ASN A 32 -7.40 -12.49 8.37
CA ASN A 32 -8.66 -12.81 9.07
C ASN A 32 -9.76 -11.87 8.53
N PRO A 33 -10.61 -12.31 7.59
CA PRO A 33 -11.56 -11.44 6.93
C PRO A 33 -12.72 -11.05 7.84
N ALA A 34 -13.17 -9.81 7.73
CA ALA A 34 -14.29 -9.29 8.49
C ALA A 34 -15.15 -8.32 7.66
N SER A 35 -16.39 -8.09 8.09
CA SER A 35 -17.16 -6.94 7.59
C SER A 35 -16.55 -5.63 8.08
N LEU A 36 -16.85 -4.54 7.39
CA LEU A 36 -16.28 -3.24 7.71
C LEU A 36 -16.54 -2.79 9.15
N GLU A 37 -17.75 -3.08 9.68
CA GLU A 37 -18.15 -2.72 11.04
C GLU A 37 -17.40 -3.49 12.13
N GLN A 38 -16.81 -4.62 11.76
CA GLN A 38 -16.06 -5.48 12.68
C GLN A 38 -14.55 -5.42 12.44
N ALA A 39 -14.13 -4.75 11.38
CA ALA A 39 -12.74 -4.72 10.97
C ALA A 39 -11.90 -3.78 11.84
N ASP A 40 -10.67 -4.18 12.09
CA ASP A 40 -9.62 -3.35 12.70
C ASP A 40 -8.91 -2.50 11.65
N ALA A 41 -8.92 -2.98 10.40
CA ALA A 41 -8.38 -2.31 9.23
C ALA A 41 -9.17 -2.63 7.97
N ALA A 42 -9.04 -1.79 6.95
CA ALA A 42 -9.54 -2.05 5.61
C ALA A 42 -8.41 -1.94 4.57
N ILE A 43 -8.50 -2.77 3.53
CA ILE A 43 -7.66 -2.69 2.33
C ILE A 43 -8.59 -2.41 1.15
N PHE A 44 -8.38 -1.29 0.47
CA PHE A 44 -9.09 -0.94 -0.75
C PHE A 44 -8.19 -1.18 -1.94
N ILE A 45 -8.57 -2.14 -2.79
CA ILE A 45 -7.80 -2.51 -3.98
C ILE A 45 -8.22 -1.61 -5.12
N VAL A 46 -7.25 -0.89 -5.66
CA VAL A 46 -7.40 -0.06 -6.86
C VAL A 46 -6.61 -0.72 -7.98
N SER A 47 -7.32 -1.21 -8.99
CA SER A 47 -6.71 -1.88 -10.14
C SER A 47 -6.29 -0.85 -11.19
N ALA A 48 -5.05 -0.94 -11.67
CA ALA A 48 -4.58 -0.13 -12.79
C ALA A 48 -5.33 -0.43 -14.11
N LEU A 49 -5.97 -1.59 -14.21
CA LEU A 49 -6.76 -1.99 -15.38
C LEU A 49 -8.25 -1.60 -15.28
N ASP A 50 -8.84 -1.77 -14.11
CA ASP A 50 -10.29 -1.62 -13.93
C ASP A 50 -10.68 -0.32 -13.17
N GLY A 51 -9.74 0.32 -12.50
CA GLY A 51 -9.99 1.52 -11.70
C GLY A 51 -10.73 1.25 -10.39
N ILE A 52 -11.64 2.15 -10.04
CA ILE A 52 -12.42 2.13 -8.79
C ILE A 52 -13.91 2.11 -9.14
N SER A 53 -14.66 1.17 -8.58
CA SER A 53 -16.11 1.10 -8.79
C SER A 53 -16.87 2.08 -7.88
N THR A 54 -18.09 2.45 -8.29
CA THR A 54 -18.99 3.27 -7.45
C THR A 54 -19.31 2.58 -6.12
N GLY A 55 -19.47 1.25 -6.13
CA GLY A 55 -19.70 0.48 -4.91
C GLY A 55 -18.50 0.54 -3.94
N ASP A 56 -17.28 0.51 -4.45
CA ASP A 56 -16.07 0.64 -3.61
C ASP A 56 -15.98 2.04 -2.98
N ILE A 57 -16.40 3.09 -3.71
CA ILE A 57 -16.47 4.46 -3.18
C ILE A 57 -17.49 4.57 -2.03
N GLU A 58 -18.64 3.92 -2.15
CA GLU A 58 -19.66 3.91 -1.09
C GLU A 58 -19.13 3.22 0.19
N ILE A 59 -18.42 2.09 0.02
CA ILE A 59 -17.78 1.39 1.14
C ILE A 59 -16.67 2.24 1.75
N TRP A 60 -15.87 2.92 0.91
CA TRP A 60 -14.85 3.87 1.37
C TRP A 60 -15.45 4.96 2.27
N ASN A 61 -16.54 5.60 1.81
CA ASN A 61 -17.21 6.64 2.58
C ASN A 61 -17.71 6.12 3.94
N THR A 62 -18.16 4.87 3.98
CA THR A 62 -18.56 4.22 5.24
C THR A 62 -17.35 3.99 6.15
N ALA A 63 -16.23 3.49 5.61
CA ALA A 63 -14.99 3.31 6.37
C ALA A 63 -14.50 4.63 6.98
N ARG A 64 -14.63 5.74 6.24
CA ARG A 64 -14.30 7.08 6.70
C ARG A 64 -15.15 7.52 7.90
N GLN A 65 -16.45 7.28 7.82
CA GLN A 65 -17.38 7.62 8.92
C GLN A 65 -17.10 6.80 10.19
N LEU A 66 -16.62 5.59 10.04
CA LEU A 66 -16.26 4.69 11.13
C LEU A 66 -14.81 4.84 11.62
N TYR A 67 -14.03 5.73 10.99
CA TYR A 67 -12.60 5.90 11.27
C TYR A 67 -11.80 4.58 11.22
N VAL A 68 -12.14 3.71 10.28
CA VAL A 68 -11.41 2.45 10.08
C VAL A 68 -10.07 2.76 9.42
N PRO A 69 -8.93 2.39 10.05
CA PRO A 69 -7.61 2.48 9.41
C PRO A 69 -7.62 1.81 8.04
N SER A 70 -7.29 2.55 6.98
CA SER A 70 -7.47 2.08 5.61
C SER A 70 -6.21 2.23 4.78
N LEU A 71 -5.81 1.14 4.09
CA LEU A 71 -4.76 1.11 3.08
C LEU A 71 -5.38 1.15 1.68
N VAL A 72 -4.75 1.86 0.77
CA VAL A 72 -5.02 1.78 -0.67
C VAL A 72 -3.95 0.91 -1.31
N LEU A 73 -4.36 -0.24 -1.85
CA LEU A 73 -3.48 -1.19 -2.52
C LEU A 73 -3.63 -1.01 -4.03
N ILE A 74 -2.57 -0.56 -4.69
CA ILE A 74 -2.56 -0.39 -6.14
C ILE A 74 -2.05 -1.68 -6.79
N SER A 75 -2.89 -2.31 -7.60
CA SER A 75 -2.60 -3.60 -8.23
C SER A 75 -2.52 -3.49 -9.76
N GLU A 76 -2.07 -4.57 -10.40
CA GLU A 76 -2.04 -4.74 -11.85
C GLU A 76 -1.15 -3.71 -12.59
N LEU A 77 -0.02 -3.34 -11.97
CA LEU A 77 0.96 -2.37 -12.48
C LEU A 77 1.98 -2.98 -13.49
N SER A 78 1.83 -4.23 -13.89
CA SER A 78 2.86 -4.98 -14.64
C SER A 78 2.92 -4.68 -16.15
N ASN A 79 2.06 -3.82 -16.68
CA ASN A 79 1.97 -3.60 -18.12
C ASN A 79 2.66 -2.33 -18.62
N GLY A 80 3.23 -1.50 -17.73
CA GLY A 80 3.90 -0.24 -18.08
C GLY A 80 3.00 0.84 -18.69
N GLU A 81 1.69 0.59 -18.84
CA GLU A 81 0.73 1.54 -19.41
C GLU A 81 0.24 2.57 -18.41
N THR A 82 0.16 2.16 -17.14
CA THR A 82 -0.25 3.05 -16.04
C THR A 82 0.68 2.82 -14.87
N ASP A 83 1.29 3.87 -14.37
CA ASP A 83 2.21 3.77 -13.26
C ASP A 83 1.53 3.95 -11.90
N PHE A 84 2.30 3.72 -10.85
CA PHE A 84 1.83 3.82 -9.47
C PHE A 84 1.41 5.24 -9.09
N ASP A 85 2.16 6.26 -9.55
CA ASP A 85 1.90 7.66 -9.21
C ASP A 85 0.60 8.14 -9.86
N ASP A 86 0.36 7.79 -11.12
CA ASP A 86 -0.89 8.08 -11.82
C ASP A 86 -2.09 7.44 -11.12
N MET A 87 -1.97 6.16 -10.73
CA MET A 87 -3.06 5.45 -10.04
C MET A 87 -3.29 6.00 -8.63
N SER A 88 -2.24 6.39 -7.93
CA SER A 88 -2.36 7.05 -6.61
C SER A 88 -3.05 8.41 -6.73
N ALA A 89 -2.75 9.17 -7.78
CA ALA A 89 -3.43 10.43 -8.05
C ALA A 89 -4.92 10.23 -8.39
N ILE A 90 -5.26 9.19 -9.14
CA ILE A 90 -6.66 8.82 -9.43
C ILE A 90 -7.37 8.43 -8.14
N ALA A 91 -6.78 7.56 -7.33
CA ALA A 91 -7.33 7.17 -6.03
C ALA A 91 -7.56 8.39 -5.13
N GLY A 92 -6.59 9.32 -5.08
CA GLY A 92 -6.69 10.54 -4.29
C GLY A 92 -7.80 11.50 -4.71
N ARG A 93 -8.22 11.45 -5.99
CA ARG A 93 -9.35 12.25 -6.48
C ARG A 93 -10.71 11.60 -6.28
N MET A 94 -10.74 10.26 -6.34
CA MET A 94 -12.00 9.48 -6.27
C MET A 94 -12.39 9.09 -4.85
N LEU A 95 -11.40 8.93 -3.97
CA LEU A 95 -11.59 8.57 -2.58
C LEU A 95 -11.30 9.78 -1.68
N ASP A 96 -10.12 9.84 -1.10
CA ASP A 96 -9.57 10.95 -0.31
C ASP A 96 -8.08 11.10 -0.68
N PRO A 97 -7.44 12.23 -0.39
CA PRO A 97 -6.01 12.37 -0.61
C PRO A 97 -5.22 11.23 0.02
N VAL A 98 -4.51 10.48 -0.81
CA VAL A 98 -3.66 9.37 -0.36
C VAL A 98 -2.23 9.84 -0.14
N GLN A 99 -1.55 9.19 0.80
CA GLN A 99 -0.13 9.37 1.02
C GLN A 99 0.64 8.32 0.21
N THR A 100 1.75 8.71 -0.40
CA THR A 100 2.62 7.81 -1.17
C THR A 100 3.97 7.68 -0.45
N PRO A 101 4.10 6.78 0.55
CA PRO A 101 5.32 6.67 1.34
C PRO A 101 6.48 6.01 0.61
N PHE A 102 6.25 5.49 -0.59
CA PHE A 102 7.24 4.77 -1.38
C PHE A 102 7.32 5.29 -2.82
N LEU A 103 8.54 5.48 -3.32
CA LEU A 103 8.79 5.67 -4.74
C LEU A 103 9.03 4.32 -5.41
N VAL A 104 8.40 4.09 -6.55
CA VAL A 104 8.54 2.83 -7.31
C VAL A 104 9.64 2.97 -8.34
N LEU A 105 10.59 2.03 -8.34
CA LEU A 105 11.59 1.89 -9.40
C LEU A 105 11.19 0.79 -10.36
N HIS A 106 11.46 1.03 -11.64
CA HIS A 106 11.11 0.13 -12.74
C HIS A 106 12.37 -0.41 -13.43
N ASP A 107 12.23 -1.59 -14.03
CA ASP A 107 13.24 -2.12 -14.97
C ASP A 107 13.13 -1.46 -16.35
N ASP A 108 14.03 -1.82 -17.26
CA ASP A 108 14.05 -1.29 -18.64
C ASP A 108 12.78 -1.62 -19.44
N SER A 109 11.99 -2.57 -18.99
CA SER A 109 10.71 -2.98 -19.59
C SER A 109 9.49 -2.26 -18.97
N GLY A 110 9.73 -1.41 -17.96
CA GLY A 110 8.68 -0.68 -17.24
C GLY A 110 7.98 -1.48 -16.13
N ASN A 111 8.52 -2.64 -15.74
CA ASN A 111 7.96 -3.39 -14.63
C ASN A 111 8.45 -2.85 -13.29
N PRO A 112 7.58 -2.69 -12.28
CA PRO A 112 8.00 -2.33 -10.94
C PRO A 112 8.88 -3.43 -10.32
N ILE A 113 10.09 -3.07 -9.86
CA ILE A 113 11.06 -4.02 -9.30
C ILE A 113 11.54 -3.67 -7.90
N ALA A 114 11.43 -2.41 -7.50
CA ALA A 114 11.93 -1.97 -6.20
C ALA A 114 11.13 -0.78 -5.65
N LEU A 115 11.22 -0.57 -4.34
CA LEU A 115 10.63 0.55 -3.62
C LEU A 115 11.71 1.31 -2.87
N ILE A 116 11.64 2.64 -2.91
CA ILE A 116 12.42 3.51 -2.01
C ILE A 116 11.44 4.05 -0.97
N ASP A 117 11.73 3.79 0.29
CA ASP A 117 11.04 4.38 1.43
C ASP A 117 11.42 5.86 1.53
N LEU A 118 10.44 6.76 1.43
CA LEU A 118 10.66 8.21 1.42
C LEU A 118 11.02 8.79 2.80
N GLU A 119 10.74 8.06 3.88
CA GLU A 119 11.15 8.45 5.22
C GLU A 119 12.62 8.10 5.48
N THR A 120 13.01 6.85 5.23
CA THR A 120 14.33 6.31 5.57
C THR A 120 15.33 6.38 4.43
N LEU A 121 14.88 6.54 3.19
CA LEU A 121 15.65 6.44 1.94
C LEU A 121 16.29 5.06 1.70
N LYS A 122 15.77 4.03 2.36
CA LYS A 122 16.18 2.64 2.09
C LYS A 122 15.45 2.09 0.87
N LEU A 123 16.17 1.27 0.12
CA LEU A 123 15.66 0.60 -1.06
C LEU A 123 15.32 -0.85 -0.74
N SER A 124 14.11 -1.26 -1.06
CA SER A 124 13.66 -2.66 -1.03
C SER A 124 13.60 -3.19 -2.47
N ASP A 125 14.53 -4.08 -2.81
CA ASP A 125 14.65 -4.70 -4.13
C ASP A 125 13.91 -6.04 -4.16
N TYR A 126 12.99 -6.20 -5.11
CA TYR A 126 12.17 -7.40 -5.34
C TYR A 126 12.47 -8.10 -6.67
N SER A 127 13.47 -7.64 -7.41
CA SER A 127 13.78 -8.13 -8.77
C SER A 127 14.09 -9.63 -8.85
N THR A 128 14.54 -10.24 -7.76
CA THR A 128 14.88 -11.66 -7.68
C THR A 128 13.75 -12.55 -7.13
N GLY A 129 12.58 -11.98 -6.83
CA GLY A 129 11.49 -12.68 -6.13
C GLY A 129 11.73 -12.86 -4.62
N ALA A 130 12.77 -12.23 -4.09
CA ALA A 130 13.05 -12.13 -2.66
C ALA A 130 13.30 -10.65 -2.32
N ARG A 131 12.79 -10.19 -1.16
CA ARG A 131 13.05 -8.81 -0.72
C ARG A 131 14.48 -8.68 -0.20
N VAL A 132 15.23 -7.78 -0.78
CA VAL A 132 16.57 -7.38 -0.32
C VAL A 132 16.57 -5.91 0.02
N GLU A 133 16.80 -5.56 1.28
CA GLU A 133 16.94 -4.16 1.71
C GLU A 133 18.39 -3.71 1.59
N ARG A 134 18.59 -2.52 1.02
CA ARG A 134 19.89 -1.87 0.91
C ARG A 134 19.76 -0.34 0.99
N GLU A 135 20.86 0.34 1.19
CA GLU A 135 20.90 1.80 1.05
C GLU A 135 20.63 2.19 -0.41
N SER A 136 19.87 3.26 -0.61
CA SER A 136 19.66 3.79 -1.95
C SER A 136 20.93 4.50 -2.45
N ASP A 137 21.21 4.38 -3.74
CA ASP A 137 22.37 5.04 -4.36
C ASP A 137 22.24 6.57 -4.30
N PRO A 138 23.37 7.33 -4.32
CA PRO A 138 23.31 8.78 -4.29
C PRO A 138 22.46 9.40 -5.40
N GLU A 139 22.43 8.79 -6.59
CA GLU A 139 21.61 9.23 -7.72
C GLU A 139 20.12 9.11 -7.39
N HIS A 140 19.70 8.03 -6.75
CA HIS A 140 18.31 7.85 -6.30
C HIS A 140 17.92 8.92 -5.26
N LYS A 141 18.82 9.28 -4.35
CA LYS A 141 18.54 10.32 -3.33
C LYS A 141 18.25 11.68 -3.95
N VAL A 142 18.88 12.00 -5.08
CA VAL A 142 18.58 13.23 -5.83
C VAL A 142 17.22 13.16 -6.51
N LEU A 143 16.90 12.03 -7.15
CA LEU A 143 15.62 11.83 -7.82
C LEU A 143 14.43 11.88 -6.86
N VAL A 144 14.56 11.35 -5.65
CA VAL A 144 13.48 11.28 -4.67
C VAL A 144 13.32 12.55 -3.83
N PHE A 145 14.18 13.55 -4.01
CA PHE A 145 14.19 14.74 -3.14
C PHE A 145 12.85 15.47 -3.08
N GLU A 146 12.22 15.73 -4.22
CA GLU A 146 10.93 16.42 -4.27
C GLU A 146 9.81 15.55 -3.71
N PHE A 147 9.75 14.27 -4.09
CA PHE A 147 8.75 13.32 -3.57
C PHE A 147 8.86 13.17 -2.04
N ARG A 148 10.10 13.11 -1.54
CA ARG A 148 10.34 13.02 -0.10
C ARG A 148 9.88 14.28 0.62
N LYS A 149 10.13 15.46 0.05
CA LYS A 149 9.70 16.73 0.63
C LYS A 149 8.18 16.78 0.75
N GLU A 150 7.47 16.49 -0.33
CA GLU A 150 6.00 16.44 -0.34
C GLU A 150 5.44 15.43 0.66
N PHE A 151 6.04 14.24 0.74
CA PHE A 151 5.65 13.21 1.69
C PHE A 151 5.85 13.66 3.15
N LEU A 152 6.99 14.27 3.48
CA LEU A 152 7.27 14.74 4.84
C LEU A 152 6.35 15.89 5.23
N GLU A 153 6.07 16.84 4.32
CA GLU A 153 5.12 17.93 4.54
C GLU A 153 3.71 17.38 4.83
N ALA A 154 3.25 16.39 4.05
CA ALA A 154 1.97 15.73 4.29
C ALA A 154 1.96 14.97 5.63
N THR A 155 3.05 14.32 6.02
CA THR A 155 3.16 13.61 7.29
C THR A 155 3.12 14.59 8.49
N GLU A 156 3.74 15.76 8.37
CA GLU A 156 3.65 16.81 9.40
C GLU A 156 2.22 17.35 9.53
N GLU A 157 1.49 17.49 8.42
CA GLU A 157 0.12 17.99 8.42
C GLU A 157 -0.87 16.99 9.05
N PHE A 158 -0.77 15.71 8.68
CA PHE A 158 -1.71 14.67 9.14
C PHE A 158 -1.32 14.00 10.46
N GLY A 159 -0.05 14.07 10.86
CA GLY A 159 0.51 13.42 12.05
C GLY A 159 1.01 11.99 11.78
N GLU A 160 1.99 11.57 12.58
CA GLU A 160 2.66 10.26 12.45
C GLU A 160 1.71 9.06 12.66
N SER A 161 0.68 9.23 13.48
CA SER A 161 -0.33 8.19 13.79
C SER A 161 -1.57 8.26 12.91
N SER A 162 -1.54 9.05 11.83
CA SER A 162 -2.73 9.31 11.01
C SER A 162 -3.35 8.05 10.41
N PHE A 163 -2.54 7.06 10.06
CA PHE A 163 -3.03 5.77 9.56
C PHE A 163 -3.79 5.01 10.65
N GLU A 164 -3.20 4.86 11.85
CA GLU A 164 -3.78 4.14 12.97
C GLU A 164 -5.08 4.80 13.46
N GLU A 165 -5.22 6.09 13.27
CA GLU A 165 -6.40 6.89 13.61
C GLU A 165 -7.47 6.90 12.51
N GLY A 166 -7.20 6.29 11.35
CA GLY A 166 -8.09 6.27 10.20
C GLY A 166 -8.24 7.63 9.52
N LEU A 167 -7.21 8.47 9.59
CA LEU A 167 -7.17 9.83 9.02
C LEU A 167 -6.17 9.96 7.87
N GLY A 168 -5.13 9.15 7.83
CA GLY A 168 -4.16 9.05 6.76
C GLY A 168 -4.31 7.74 5.98
N PHE A 169 -4.17 7.80 4.66
CA PHE A 169 -4.42 6.67 3.76
C PHE A 169 -3.19 6.40 2.90
N PRO A 170 -2.27 5.52 3.35
CA PRO A 170 -1.12 5.14 2.54
C PRO A 170 -1.55 4.33 1.33
N ALA A 171 -1.04 4.71 0.16
CA ALA A 171 -1.13 3.94 -1.08
C ALA A 171 0.15 3.13 -1.25
N ILE A 172 0.01 1.83 -1.50
CA ILE A 172 1.14 0.90 -1.61
C ILE A 172 0.96 0.08 -2.88
N PRO A 173 1.98 -0.01 -3.75
CA PRO A 173 1.93 -0.87 -4.91
C PRO A 173 2.03 -2.33 -4.49
N PHE A 174 1.31 -3.22 -5.19
CA PHE A 174 1.33 -4.64 -4.89
C PHE A 174 1.39 -5.50 -6.15
N LEU A 175 2.45 -6.29 -6.27
CA LEU A 175 2.62 -7.30 -7.32
C LEU A 175 2.83 -8.67 -6.66
N PRO A 176 1.82 -9.54 -6.64
CA PRO A 176 1.92 -10.85 -5.99
C PRO A 176 2.96 -11.77 -6.63
N SER A 177 3.23 -11.62 -7.94
CA SER A 177 4.21 -12.45 -8.67
C SER A 177 5.65 -12.27 -8.18
N SER A 178 6.05 -11.07 -7.81
CA SER A 178 7.37 -10.76 -7.24
C SER A 178 7.34 -10.56 -5.73
N GLY A 179 6.14 -10.38 -5.15
CA GLY A 179 5.93 -10.00 -3.77
C GLY A 179 6.17 -8.52 -3.46
N LEU A 180 6.40 -7.70 -4.49
CA LEU A 180 6.60 -6.25 -4.31
C LEU A 180 5.44 -5.63 -3.54
N GLY A 181 5.76 -4.85 -2.51
CA GLY A 181 4.80 -4.19 -1.63
C GLY A 181 4.27 -5.05 -0.48
N SER A 182 4.50 -6.38 -0.51
CA SER A 182 3.96 -7.27 0.52
C SER A 182 4.52 -7.01 1.91
N PHE A 183 5.81 -6.72 2.01
CA PHE A 183 6.46 -6.38 3.28
C PHE A 183 5.91 -5.06 3.85
N GLU A 184 5.75 -4.07 3.00
CA GLU A 184 5.25 -2.73 3.33
C GLU A 184 3.80 -2.79 3.81
N ILE A 185 2.93 -3.51 3.10
CA ILE A 185 1.53 -3.74 3.51
C ILE A 185 1.46 -4.42 4.88
N ALA A 186 2.20 -5.52 5.06
CA ALA A 186 2.22 -6.25 6.33
C ALA A 186 2.76 -5.38 7.48
N THR A 187 3.74 -4.53 7.22
CA THR A 187 4.31 -3.61 8.20
C THR A 187 3.26 -2.59 8.66
N PHE A 188 2.50 -2.00 7.74
CA PHE A 188 1.41 -1.07 8.11
C PHE A 188 0.33 -1.78 8.92
N LEU A 189 -0.14 -2.93 8.49
CA LEU A 189 -1.16 -3.68 9.23
C LEU A 189 -0.69 -4.05 10.65
N ASN A 190 0.59 -4.41 10.81
CA ASN A 190 1.16 -4.77 12.11
C ASN A 190 1.37 -3.58 13.07
N LYS A 191 1.24 -2.33 12.60
CA LYS A 191 1.18 -1.16 13.49
C LYS A 191 -0.10 -1.15 14.34
N LEU A 192 -1.17 -1.74 13.81
CA LEU A 192 -2.47 -1.72 14.47
C LEU A 192 -2.52 -2.66 15.67
N PRO A 193 -3.14 -2.25 16.78
CA PRO A 193 -3.47 -3.17 17.85
C PRO A 193 -4.59 -4.10 17.38
N GLY A 194 -4.39 -5.42 17.46
CA GLY A 194 -5.52 -6.34 17.32
C GLY A 194 -6.53 -6.06 18.44
N ARG A 195 -7.79 -5.90 18.09
CA ARG A 195 -8.84 -5.80 19.11
C ARG A 195 -9.01 -7.17 19.76
N SER A 196 -8.72 -7.23 21.04
CA SER A 196 -9.02 -8.40 21.89
C SER A 196 -10.53 -8.58 22.08
#